data_2d45a8ca98845cb42b6c8a5d59b0b923
#
_entry.id   2d45a8ca98845cb42b6c8a5d59b0b923
#
_cell.length_a   1.000
_cell.length_b   1.000
_cell.length_c   1.000
_cell.angle_alpha   90.00
_cell.angle_beta   90.00
_cell.angle_gamma   90.00
#
_symmetry.space_group_name_H-M   'P 1'
#
loop_
_entity.id
_entity.type
_entity.pdbx_description
1 polymer ?
#
loop_
_entity_poly.entity_id
_entity_poly.type
_entity_poly.pdbx_seq_one_letter_code
_entity_poly.pdbx_strand_id
1 'polypeptide(L)'
;MSRKGSAPQREILPDPKHGSQTIARFINMVMQSGKKSVAEKIVYGAMDVIGEKNPNALELVEKALDNVSPAVEVKSRRVGGATYQVPVEVRSSRRMALAMRWLIESARKRGENTMPRKLAAELLDASENRGGAIKKREETHRMAEANKAFAHYRW
;
A
#
# COMPACT_ATOMS: atom_id res chain seq x y z
N MET A 1 8.66 21.96 10.89
CA MET A 1 9.69 21.40 10.00
C MET A 1 11.06 21.45 10.66
N SER A 2 11.83 20.39 10.57
CA SER A 2 13.19 20.37 11.10
C SER A 2 14.14 21.15 10.18
N ARG A 3 14.90 22.08 10.75
CA ARG A 3 15.90 22.86 10.00
C ARG A 3 17.26 22.15 9.90
N LYS A 4 17.52 21.15 10.75
CA LYS A 4 18.80 20.43 10.81
C LYS A 4 18.84 19.15 10.00
N GLY A 5 17.73 18.75 9.37
CA GLY A 5 17.64 17.53 8.59
C GLY A 5 16.32 16.80 8.82
N SER A 6 16.21 15.59 8.28
CA SER A 6 15.05 14.74 8.45
C SER A 6 14.85 14.33 9.91
N ALA A 7 13.60 14.17 10.33
CA ALA A 7 13.31 13.60 11.64
C ALA A 7 13.87 12.16 11.72
N PRO A 8 14.39 11.75 12.91
CA PRO A 8 14.88 10.39 13.07
C PRO A 8 13.72 9.38 12.85
N GLN A 9 14.02 8.32 12.11
CA GLN A 9 13.04 7.26 11.88
C GLN A 9 13.00 6.35 13.11
N ARG A 10 11.79 6.11 13.62
CA ARG A 10 11.58 5.18 14.71
C ARG A 10 11.65 3.74 14.18
N GLU A 11 12.32 2.89 14.94
CA GLU A 11 12.34 1.47 14.63
C GLU A 11 10.95 0.86 14.89
N ILE A 12 10.47 0.08 13.94
CA ILE A 12 9.19 -0.64 14.06
C ILE A 12 9.52 -2.09 14.43
N LEU A 13 9.10 -2.49 15.63
CA LEU A 13 9.29 -3.86 16.07
C LEU A 13 8.34 -4.80 15.32
N PRO A 14 8.75 -6.06 15.04
CA PRO A 14 7.86 -7.06 14.46
C PRO A 14 6.62 -7.26 15.34
N ASP A 15 5.50 -7.61 14.70
CA ASP A 15 4.28 -7.89 15.45
C ASP A 15 4.46 -9.17 16.32
N PRO A 16 3.87 -9.22 17.52
CA PRO A 16 4.07 -10.36 18.43
C PRO A 16 3.43 -11.65 17.94
N LYS A 17 2.40 -11.58 17.11
CA LYS A 17 1.62 -12.74 16.67
C LYS A 17 2.26 -13.48 15.49
N HIS A 18 2.83 -12.76 14.53
CA HIS A 18 3.43 -13.33 13.33
C HIS A 18 4.92 -13.07 13.19
N GLY A 19 5.49 -12.25 14.08
CA GLY A 19 6.89 -11.87 14.02
C GLY A 19 7.29 -11.13 12.75
N SER A 20 6.32 -10.49 12.07
CA SER A 20 6.51 -9.80 10.80
C SER A 20 6.54 -8.29 10.97
N GLN A 21 7.63 -7.68 10.52
CA GLN A 21 7.74 -6.22 10.47
C GLN A 21 6.77 -5.62 9.45
N THR A 22 6.50 -6.32 8.36
CA THR A 22 5.53 -5.91 7.34
C THR A 22 4.12 -5.81 7.93
N ILE A 23 3.70 -6.79 8.71
CA ILE A 23 2.40 -6.79 9.39
C ILE A 23 2.32 -5.65 10.41
N ALA A 24 3.40 -5.40 11.17
CA ALA A 24 3.46 -4.29 12.11
C ALA A 24 3.28 -2.94 11.41
N ARG A 25 3.93 -2.73 10.28
CA ARG A 25 3.76 -1.53 9.46
C ARG A 25 2.34 -1.43 8.90
N PHE A 26 1.76 -2.54 8.47
CA PHE A 26 0.41 -2.59 7.94
C PHE A 26 -0.62 -2.17 9.00
N ILE A 27 -0.47 -2.68 10.22
CA ILE A 27 -1.30 -2.28 11.38
C ILE A 27 -1.21 -0.76 11.60
N ASN A 28 -0.01 -0.19 11.58
CA ASN A 28 0.17 1.25 11.73
C ASN A 28 -0.49 2.05 10.60
N MET A 29 -0.51 1.54 9.38
CA MET A 29 -1.18 2.18 8.23
C MET A 29 -2.70 2.10 8.32
N VAL A 30 -3.24 1.03 8.87
CA VAL A 30 -4.68 0.87 9.09
C VAL A 30 -5.17 1.77 10.23
N MET A 31 -4.32 2.01 11.20
CA MET A 31 -4.65 2.79 12.40
C MET A 31 -5.17 4.18 12.06
N GLN A 32 -6.25 4.59 12.72
CA GLN A 32 -6.79 5.95 12.67
C GLN A 32 -6.88 6.51 14.08
N SER A 33 -6.56 7.79 14.23
CA SER A 33 -6.67 8.52 15.51
C SER A 33 -5.94 7.86 16.68
N GLY A 34 -4.83 7.16 16.39
CA GLY A 34 -4.03 6.47 17.40
C GLY A 34 -4.66 5.21 17.98
N LYS A 35 -5.76 4.72 17.43
CA LYS A 35 -6.50 3.55 17.93
C LYS A 35 -5.84 2.24 17.46
N LYS A 36 -4.67 1.94 18.00
CA LYS A 36 -3.86 0.80 17.57
C LYS A 36 -4.51 -0.55 17.84
N SER A 37 -5.19 -0.72 18.98
CA SER A 37 -5.87 -1.97 19.31
C SER A 37 -6.97 -2.32 18.30
N VAL A 38 -7.69 -1.32 17.80
CA VAL A 38 -8.70 -1.50 16.75
C VAL A 38 -8.04 -1.92 15.44
N ALA A 39 -6.93 -1.28 15.07
CA ALA A 39 -6.18 -1.64 13.88
C ALA A 39 -5.63 -3.07 13.93
N GLU A 40 -5.12 -3.50 15.08
CA GLU A 40 -4.67 -4.88 15.32
C GLU A 40 -5.81 -5.88 15.12
N LYS A 41 -6.98 -5.60 15.69
CA LYS A 41 -8.17 -6.45 15.51
C LYS A 41 -8.58 -6.56 14.05
N ILE A 42 -8.51 -5.47 13.30
CA ILE A 42 -8.85 -5.46 11.86
C ILE A 42 -7.86 -6.33 11.08
N VAL A 43 -6.57 -6.12 11.25
CA VAL A 43 -5.55 -6.85 10.49
C VAL A 43 -5.52 -8.32 10.87
N TYR A 44 -5.52 -8.63 12.15
CA TYR A 44 -5.53 -10.03 12.62
C TYR A 44 -6.83 -10.75 12.25
N GLY A 45 -7.96 -10.06 12.34
CA GLY A 45 -9.25 -10.60 11.89
C GLY A 45 -9.27 -10.88 10.40
N ALA A 46 -8.68 -10.01 9.58
CA ALA A 46 -8.53 -10.23 8.14
C ALA A 46 -7.64 -11.46 7.86
N MET A 47 -6.53 -11.60 8.58
CA MET A 47 -5.65 -12.76 8.44
C MET A 47 -6.31 -14.07 8.88
N ASP A 48 -7.17 -14.02 9.91
CA ASP A 48 -7.95 -15.18 10.33
C ASP A 48 -8.95 -15.62 9.27
N VAL A 49 -9.63 -14.67 8.64
CA VAL A 49 -10.55 -14.94 7.52
C VAL A 49 -9.80 -15.56 6.33
N ILE A 50 -8.64 -15.04 6.00
CA ILE A 50 -7.78 -15.59 4.95
C ILE A 50 -7.33 -17.00 5.33
N GLY A 51 -6.96 -17.22 6.58
CA GLY A 51 -6.47 -18.48 7.12
C GLY A 51 -7.48 -19.62 7.06
N GLU A 52 -8.78 -19.32 7.02
CA GLU A 52 -9.84 -20.31 6.83
C GLU A 52 -9.74 -21.03 5.47
N LYS A 53 -9.26 -20.33 4.46
CA LYS A 53 -9.16 -20.84 3.07
C LYS A 53 -7.71 -21.13 2.65
N ASN A 54 -6.73 -20.46 3.25
CA ASN A 54 -5.32 -20.55 2.90
C ASN A 54 -4.47 -20.76 4.15
N PRO A 55 -3.68 -21.84 4.25
CA PRO A 55 -2.89 -22.12 5.46
C PRO A 55 -1.79 -21.08 5.72
N ASN A 56 -1.33 -20.38 4.69
CA ASN A 56 -0.25 -19.38 4.79
C ASN A 56 -0.78 -17.96 4.55
N ALA A 57 -1.55 -17.44 5.51
CA ALA A 57 -2.11 -16.09 5.43
C ALA A 57 -1.02 -15.01 5.31
N LEU A 58 0.09 -15.15 6.01
CA LEU A 58 1.20 -14.20 5.94
C LEU A 58 1.80 -14.11 4.54
N GLU A 59 2.08 -15.25 3.89
CA GLU A 59 2.59 -15.29 2.52
C GLU A 59 1.60 -14.67 1.53
N LEU A 60 0.31 -14.91 1.72
CA LEU A 60 -0.73 -14.32 0.87
C LEU A 60 -0.75 -12.81 1.00
N VAL A 61 -0.64 -12.28 2.21
CA VAL A 61 -0.57 -10.83 2.45
C VAL A 61 0.67 -10.22 1.78
N GLU A 62 1.81 -10.85 1.94
CA GLU A 62 3.06 -10.40 1.30
C GLU A 62 2.95 -10.43 -0.23
N LYS A 63 2.38 -11.48 -0.79
CA LYS A 63 2.12 -11.59 -2.23
C LYS A 63 1.17 -10.50 -2.73
N ALA A 64 0.11 -10.23 -1.98
CA ALA A 64 -0.84 -9.16 -2.32
C ALA A 64 -0.14 -7.79 -2.33
N LEU A 65 0.69 -7.51 -1.34
CA LEU A 65 1.46 -6.27 -1.27
C LEU A 65 2.43 -6.14 -2.44
N ASP A 66 3.14 -7.19 -2.80
CA ASP A 66 4.04 -7.20 -3.95
C ASP A 66 3.29 -6.95 -5.25
N ASN A 67 2.13 -7.57 -5.43
CA ASN A 67 1.30 -7.40 -6.62
C ASN A 67 0.78 -5.98 -6.78
N VAL A 68 0.45 -5.31 -5.68
CA VAL A 68 -0.06 -3.93 -5.68
C VAL A 68 1.06 -2.89 -5.78
N SER A 69 2.28 -3.25 -5.42
CA SER A 69 3.42 -2.31 -5.41
C SER A 69 3.69 -1.73 -6.80
N PRO A 70 3.63 -0.39 -6.97
CA PRO A 70 3.92 0.22 -8.27
C PRO A 70 5.41 0.33 -8.50
N ALA A 71 5.87 0.09 -9.73
CA ALA A 71 7.25 0.30 -10.13
C ALA A 71 7.55 1.75 -10.48
N VAL A 72 6.54 2.45 -11.02
CA VAL A 72 6.64 3.84 -11.46
C VAL A 72 5.41 4.61 -11.02
N GLU A 73 5.58 5.91 -10.82
CA GLU A 73 4.48 6.85 -10.55
C GLU A 73 4.71 8.13 -11.35
N VAL A 74 3.74 9.03 -11.36
CA VAL A 74 3.90 10.35 -11.96
C VAL A 74 3.96 11.40 -10.87
N LYS A 75 4.87 12.37 -11.05
CA LYS A 75 4.99 13.53 -10.18
C LYS A 75 4.84 14.79 -11.01
N SER A 76 4.12 15.77 -10.48
CA SER A 76 4.00 17.06 -11.11
C SER A 76 5.31 17.84 -11.01
N ARG A 77 5.78 18.36 -12.12
CA ARG A 77 6.93 19.27 -12.17
C ARG A 77 6.58 20.49 -13.01
N ARG A 78 6.91 21.65 -12.49
CA ARG A 78 6.71 22.91 -13.18
C ARG A 78 7.97 23.30 -13.94
N VAL A 79 7.85 23.42 -15.27
CA VAL A 79 8.95 23.80 -16.16
C VAL A 79 8.45 24.90 -17.10
N GLY A 80 9.10 26.07 -17.06
CA GLY A 80 8.76 27.20 -17.94
C GLY A 80 7.31 27.68 -17.84
N GLY A 81 6.71 27.63 -16.65
CA GLY A 81 5.32 28.03 -16.42
C GLY A 81 4.27 26.99 -16.72
N ALA A 82 4.64 25.88 -17.34
CA ALA A 82 3.76 24.74 -17.58
C ALA A 82 3.99 23.63 -16.54
N THR A 83 2.93 22.92 -16.18
CA THR A 83 3.00 21.77 -15.26
C THR A 83 2.95 20.48 -16.02
N TYR A 84 3.96 19.63 -15.87
CA TYR A 84 4.06 18.34 -16.50
C TYR A 84 3.93 17.23 -15.47
N GLN A 85 3.27 16.15 -15.85
CA GLN A 85 3.24 14.89 -15.09
C GLN A 85 4.43 14.06 -15.53
N VAL A 86 5.45 13.97 -14.67
CA VAL A 86 6.72 13.32 -15.01
C VAL A 86 6.75 11.92 -14.41
N PRO A 87 6.94 10.84 -15.22
CA PRO A 87 7.09 9.49 -14.67
C PRO A 87 8.42 9.34 -13.96
N VAL A 88 8.40 8.78 -12.77
CA VAL A 88 9.58 8.52 -11.94
C VAL A 88 9.52 7.14 -11.33
N GLU A 89 10.68 6.52 -11.14
CA GLU A 89 10.78 5.25 -10.43
C GLU A 89 10.41 5.44 -8.96
N VAL A 90 9.77 4.44 -8.38
CA VAL A 90 9.36 4.44 -6.98
C VAL A 90 10.38 3.67 -6.15
N ARG A 91 10.88 4.28 -5.08
CA ARG A 91 11.78 3.61 -4.12
C ARG A 91 11.06 2.46 -3.42
N SER A 92 11.80 1.42 -3.03
CA SER A 92 11.22 0.23 -2.39
C SER A 92 10.38 0.55 -1.15
N SER A 93 10.83 1.46 -0.29
CA SER A 93 10.07 1.87 0.91
C SER A 93 8.74 2.55 0.55
N ARG A 94 8.77 3.41 -0.47
CA ARG A 94 7.55 4.08 -0.94
C ARG A 94 6.62 3.13 -1.69
N ARG A 95 7.17 2.17 -2.43
CA ARG A 95 6.37 1.13 -3.11
C ARG A 95 5.49 0.38 -2.10
N MET A 96 6.09 -0.05 -1.00
CA MET A 96 5.37 -0.75 0.06
C MET A 96 4.31 0.16 0.72
N ALA A 97 4.65 1.40 1.02
CA ALA A 97 3.71 2.36 1.59
C ALA A 97 2.51 2.63 0.67
N LEU A 98 2.75 2.78 -0.63
CA LEU A 98 1.67 2.95 -1.62
C LEU A 98 0.80 1.71 -1.72
N ALA A 99 1.40 0.52 -1.75
CA ALA A 99 0.67 -0.75 -1.78
C ALA A 99 -0.27 -0.88 -0.59
N MET A 100 0.23 -0.63 0.61
CA MET A 100 -0.57 -0.67 1.84
C MET A 100 -1.71 0.35 1.81
N ARG A 101 -1.43 1.58 1.40
CA ARG A 101 -2.43 2.65 1.31
C ARG A 101 -3.54 2.30 0.33
N TRP A 102 -3.20 1.83 -0.84
CA TRP A 102 -4.18 1.49 -1.87
C TRP A 102 -5.04 0.29 -1.48
N LEU A 103 -4.43 -0.71 -0.83
CA LEU A 103 -5.19 -1.85 -0.29
C LEU A 103 -6.21 -1.41 0.76
N ILE A 104 -5.80 -0.55 1.68
CA ILE A 104 -6.68 -0.05 2.75
C ILE A 104 -7.81 0.81 2.17
N GLU A 105 -7.50 1.74 1.28
CA GLU A 105 -8.50 2.60 0.63
C GLU A 105 -9.50 1.78 -0.18
N SER A 106 -9.02 0.81 -0.95
CA SER A 106 -9.88 -0.07 -1.74
C SER A 106 -10.75 -0.97 -0.87
N ALA A 107 -10.19 -1.47 0.22
CA ALA A 107 -10.95 -2.29 1.18
C ALA A 107 -12.10 -1.48 1.80
N ARG A 108 -11.87 -0.24 2.18
CA ARG A 108 -12.90 0.65 2.77
C ARG A 108 -14.09 0.88 1.83
N LYS A 109 -13.88 0.81 0.53
CA LYS A 109 -14.94 1.02 -0.48
C LYS A 109 -15.73 -0.24 -0.80
N ARG A 110 -15.33 -1.39 -0.26
CA ARG A 110 -16.01 -2.66 -0.53
C ARG A 110 -17.33 -2.77 0.22
N GLY A 111 -18.18 -3.68 -0.24
CA GLY A 111 -19.53 -3.88 0.29
C GLY A 111 -19.67 -4.91 1.41
N GLU A 112 -18.58 -5.57 1.83
CA GLU A 112 -18.62 -6.54 2.94
C GLU A 112 -19.03 -5.85 4.26
N ASN A 113 -19.56 -6.61 5.21
CA ASN A 113 -20.18 -6.06 6.41
C ASN A 113 -19.20 -5.43 7.42
N THR A 114 -17.98 -5.96 7.53
CA THR A 114 -17.01 -5.52 8.51
C THR A 114 -15.68 -5.21 7.85
N MET A 115 -14.88 -4.34 8.47
CA MET A 115 -13.56 -3.98 7.93
C MET A 115 -12.60 -5.18 7.85
N PRO A 116 -12.53 -6.11 8.83
CA PRO A 116 -11.72 -7.32 8.67
C PRO A 116 -12.08 -8.14 7.43
N ARG A 117 -13.36 -8.30 7.14
CA ARG A 117 -13.83 -9.01 5.95
C ARG A 117 -13.53 -8.26 4.65
N LYS A 118 -13.72 -6.93 4.66
CA LYS A 118 -13.36 -6.06 3.54
C LYS A 118 -11.88 -6.17 3.20
N LEU A 119 -11.03 -6.08 4.21
CA LEU A 119 -9.59 -6.16 4.05
C LEU A 119 -9.16 -7.56 3.57
N ALA A 120 -9.72 -8.61 4.15
CA ALA A 120 -9.46 -9.98 3.72
C ALA A 120 -9.83 -10.21 2.25
N ALA A 121 -11.00 -9.74 1.84
CA ALA A 121 -11.46 -9.86 0.46
C ALA A 121 -10.56 -9.11 -0.52
N GLU A 122 -10.15 -7.89 -0.17
CA GLU A 122 -9.23 -7.11 -1.01
C GLU A 122 -7.85 -7.77 -1.11
N LEU A 123 -7.32 -8.28 -0.02
CA LEU A 123 -6.05 -9.01 -0.01
C LEU A 123 -6.10 -10.29 -0.85
N LEU A 124 -7.19 -11.04 -0.76
CA LEU A 124 -7.40 -12.23 -1.59
C LEU A 124 -7.43 -11.87 -3.07
N ASP A 125 -8.21 -10.87 -3.44
CA ASP A 125 -8.29 -10.41 -4.83
C ASP A 125 -6.94 -9.89 -5.33
N ALA A 126 -6.23 -9.12 -4.53
CA ALA A 126 -4.92 -8.58 -4.88
C ALA A 126 -3.87 -9.69 -5.08
N SER A 127 -3.94 -10.76 -4.29
CA SER A 127 -3.05 -11.91 -4.46
C SER A 127 -3.25 -12.61 -5.81
N GLU A 128 -4.43 -12.47 -6.40
CA GLU A 128 -4.79 -13.01 -7.71
C GLU A 128 -4.77 -11.94 -8.82
N ASN A 129 -4.13 -10.80 -8.59
CA ASN A 129 -4.07 -9.66 -9.50
C ASN A 129 -5.44 -9.09 -9.89
N ARG A 130 -6.36 -9.04 -8.93
CA ARG A 130 -7.70 -8.48 -9.08
C ARG A 130 -7.97 -7.44 -8.00
N GLY A 131 -9.07 -6.71 -8.14
CA GLY A 131 -9.56 -5.77 -7.13
C GLY A 131 -9.16 -4.33 -7.36
N GLY A 132 -9.67 -3.45 -6.50
CA GLY A 132 -9.50 -2.00 -6.62
C GLY A 132 -8.06 -1.53 -6.46
N ALA A 133 -7.29 -2.15 -5.59
CA ALA A 133 -5.88 -1.80 -5.39
C ALA A 133 -5.04 -2.11 -6.64
N ILE A 134 -5.27 -3.25 -7.27
CA ILE A 134 -4.62 -3.64 -8.52
C ILE A 134 -5.01 -2.69 -9.65
N LYS A 135 -6.28 -2.30 -9.74
CA LYS A 135 -6.75 -1.30 -10.72
C LYS A 135 -6.03 0.03 -10.52
N LYS A 136 -5.82 0.45 -9.28
CA LYS A 136 -5.08 1.67 -8.96
C LYS A 136 -3.63 1.60 -9.41
N ARG A 137 -2.97 0.47 -9.22
CA ARG A 137 -1.61 0.24 -9.73
C ARG A 137 -1.58 0.31 -11.25
N GLU A 138 -2.48 -0.39 -11.93
CA GLU A 138 -2.56 -0.41 -13.39
C GLU A 138 -2.81 0.98 -13.96
N GLU A 139 -3.71 1.74 -13.34
CA GLU A 139 -3.99 3.13 -13.72
C GLU A 139 -2.75 4.00 -13.57
N THR A 140 -2.03 3.87 -12.46
CA THR A 140 -0.79 4.60 -12.21
C THR A 140 0.28 4.26 -13.25
N HIS A 141 0.46 2.98 -13.56
CA HIS A 141 1.38 2.54 -14.62
C HIS A 141 0.97 3.05 -16.00
N ARG A 142 -0.32 3.08 -16.29
CA ARG A 142 -0.85 3.61 -17.55
C ARG A 142 -0.60 5.11 -17.68
N MET A 143 -0.79 5.86 -16.60
CA MET A 143 -0.48 7.30 -16.57
C MET A 143 1.01 7.55 -16.80
N ALA A 144 1.87 6.77 -16.17
CA ALA A 144 3.32 6.87 -16.36
C ALA A 144 3.72 6.56 -17.81
N GLU A 145 3.12 5.55 -18.42
CA GLU A 145 3.37 5.20 -19.82
C GLU A 145 2.86 6.31 -20.77
N ALA A 146 1.69 6.85 -20.50
CA ALA A 146 1.13 7.96 -21.30
C ALA A 146 2.01 9.22 -21.24
N ASN A 147 2.71 9.45 -20.13
CA ASN A 147 3.59 10.61 -19.93
C ASN A 147 5.07 10.27 -20.14
N LYS A 148 5.39 9.16 -20.76
CA LYS A 148 6.74 8.67 -21.01
C LYS A 148 7.61 9.70 -21.74
N ALA A 149 7.04 10.49 -22.64
CA ALA A 149 7.74 11.53 -23.38
C ALA A 149 8.35 12.61 -22.46
N PHE A 150 7.83 12.78 -21.25
CA PHE A 150 8.30 13.77 -20.28
C PHE A 150 9.32 13.19 -19.27
N ALA A 151 9.77 11.96 -19.44
CA ALA A 151 10.72 11.31 -18.54
C ALA A 151 12.04 12.09 -18.42
N HIS A 152 12.45 12.82 -19.46
CA HIS A 152 13.65 13.65 -19.45
C HIS A 152 13.55 14.88 -18.53
N TYR A 153 12.34 15.24 -18.06
CA TYR A 153 12.14 16.31 -17.06
C TYR A 153 12.31 15.85 -15.63
N ARG A 154 12.53 14.57 -15.39
CA ARG A 154 12.72 14.06 -14.02
C ARG A 154 13.97 14.65 -13.37
N TRP A 155 13.90 14.79 -12.07
CA TRP A 155 14.99 15.40 -11.27
C TRP A 155 15.52 14.46 -10.20
#